data_60e421bf776b17f20e2293126d2bc42e
#
_entry.id   60e421bf776b17f20e2293126d2bc42e
#
_cell.length_a   1.000
_cell.length_b   1.000
_cell.length_c   1.000
_cell.angle_alpha   90.00
_cell.angle_beta   90.00
_cell.angle_gamma   90.00
#
_symmetry.space_group_name_H-M   'P 1'
#
loop_
_entity.id
_entity.type
_entity.pdbx_description
1 polymer ?
#
loop_
_entity_poly.entity_id
_entity_poly.type
_entity_poly.pdbx_seq_one_letter_code
_entity_poly.pdbx_strand_id
1 'polypeptide(L)'
;MHPLLRAQVAQAARRMHARGWVANHDGNVSARIGRDRIVITPTATSKSEVDEASLVVIDLQGRVVEGVRKPPGETELHLAAYRARPDVGAVLHAHPPYATAFGVARVPLEPVCLPEAVVSLGRIPLAPFAMPKSPLATEAVSRCAAEAEAMLLPGNGALTLGPDVQLCLLRMELVEHLATVLHHARALGGALPLSEEEMAALARQHQDAFPRGKA
;
A
#
# COMPACT_ATOMS: atom_id res chain seq x y z
N MET A 1 -18.89 -14.69 -4.18
CA MET A 1 -19.60 -14.23 -2.98
C MET A 1 -18.64 -13.59 -1.98
N HIS A 2 -18.40 -13.87 -0.75
CA HIS A 2 -17.54 -13.14 0.22
C HIS A 2 -18.05 -11.72 0.57
N PRO A 3 -19.27 -11.56 1.09
CA PRO A 3 -19.87 -10.25 1.32
C PRO A 3 -19.07 -9.39 2.33
N LEU A 4 -18.56 -9.97 3.40
CA LEU A 4 -17.76 -9.25 4.40
C LEU A 4 -16.48 -8.67 3.77
N LEU A 5 -15.76 -9.46 2.96
CA LEU A 5 -14.53 -9.00 2.32
C LEU A 5 -14.82 -7.87 1.30
N ARG A 6 -15.91 -7.98 0.53
CA ARG A 6 -16.35 -6.91 -0.37
C ARG A 6 -16.68 -5.63 0.38
N ALA A 7 -17.39 -5.73 1.49
CA ALA A 7 -17.71 -4.60 2.35
C ALA A 7 -16.42 -3.93 2.90
N GLN A 8 -15.43 -4.71 3.32
CA GLN A 8 -14.13 -4.19 3.78
C GLN A 8 -13.39 -3.43 2.67
N VAL A 9 -13.32 -3.99 1.45
CA VAL A 9 -12.67 -3.34 0.31
C VAL A 9 -13.38 -2.03 -0.07
N ALA A 10 -14.71 -2.04 -0.16
CA ALA A 10 -15.50 -0.86 -0.46
C ALA A 10 -15.36 0.22 0.64
N GLN A 11 -15.39 -0.18 1.91
CA GLN A 11 -15.21 0.72 3.04
C GLN A 11 -13.81 1.37 3.02
N ALA A 12 -12.75 0.58 2.76
CA ALA A 12 -11.39 1.10 2.69
C ALA A 12 -11.26 2.14 1.56
N ALA A 13 -11.84 1.89 0.39
CA ALA A 13 -11.87 2.84 -0.72
C ALA A 13 -12.53 4.16 -0.31
N ARG A 14 -13.70 4.12 0.33
CA ARG A 14 -14.38 5.31 0.83
C ARG A 14 -13.58 6.06 1.91
N ARG A 15 -12.89 5.32 2.81
CA ARG A 15 -12.01 5.92 3.82
C ARG A 15 -10.81 6.64 3.20
N MET A 16 -10.19 6.07 2.16
CA MET A 16 -9.12 6.75 1.42
C MET A 16 -9.59 8.08 0.83
N HIS A 17 -10.79 8.10 0.24
CA HIS A 17 -11.39 9.33 -0.29
C HIS A 17 -11.68 10.34 0.82
N ALA A 18 -12.31 9.92 1.91
CA ALA A 18 -12.64 10.79 3.05
C ALA A 18 -11.40 11.41 3.71
N ARG A 19 -10.23 10.77 3.61
CA ARG A 19 -8.94 11.27 4.10
C ARG A 19 -8.20 12.16 3.10
N GLY A 20 -8.72 12.34 1.89
CA GLY A 20 -8.04 13.10 0.83
C GLY A 20 -6.80 12.41 0.27
N TRP A 21 -6.73 11.08 0.33
CA TRP A 21 -5.59 10.32 -0.19
C TRP A 21 -5.75 9.90 -1.64
N VAL A 22 -6.88 10.19 -2.23
CA VAL A 22 -7.17 9.92 -3.63
C VAL A 22 -7.93 11.09 -4.23
N ALA A 23 -7.60 11.41 -5.46
CA ALA A 23 -8.27 12.43 -6.25
C ALA A 23 -8.87 11.79 -7.49
N ASN A 24 -9.92 12.37 -8.05
CA ASN A 24 -10.58 11.87 -9.25
C ASN A 24 -10.96 10.37 -9.08
N HIS A 25 -10.30 9.46 -9.80
CA HIS A 25 -10.51 8.01 -9.71
C HIS A 25 -9.22 7.25 -9.34
N ASP A 26 -8.21 7.97 -8.82
CA ASP A 26 -6.93 7.38 -8.41
C ASP A 26 -7.07 6.45 -7.21
N GLY A 27 -6.02 5.68 -6.97
CA GLY A 27 -5.95 4.72 -5.90
C GLY A 27 -6.83 3.49 -6.11
N ASN A 28 -6.49 2.42 -5.44
CA ASN A 28 -7.21 1.14 -5.54
C ASN A 28 -6.92 0.26 -4.33
N VAL A 29 -7.89 -0.61 -4.04
CA VAL A 29 -7.81 -1.58 -2.94
C VAL A 29 -8.16 -2.94 -3.50
N SER A 30 -7.38 -3.93 -3.14
CA SER A 30 -7.68 -5.33 -3.45
C SER A 30 -7.53 -6.24 -2.24
N ALA A 31 -8.23 -7.37 -2.28
CA ALA A 31 -8.10 -8.42 -1.28
C ALA A 31 -8.19 -9.80 -1.92
N ARG A 32 -7.43 -10.76 -1.38
CA ARG A 32 -7.33 -12.12 -1.89
C ARG A 32 -8.60 -12.91 -1.56
N ILE A 33 -9.12 -13.63 -2.54
CA ILE A 33 -10.20 -14.61 -2.42
C ILE A 33 -9.63 -16.00 -2.69
N GLY A 34 -9.42 -16.78 -1.65
CA GLY A 34 -8.76 -18.08 -1.80
C GLY A 34 -7.33 -17.96 -2.31
N ARG A 35 -6.89 -18.92 -3.15
CA ARG A 35 -5.50 -18.98 -3.61
C ARG A 35 -5.24 -18.26 -4.92
N ASP A 36 -6.24 -18.13 -5.78
CA ASP A 36 -6.10 -17.82 -7.20
C ASP A 36 -6.87 -16.56 -7.68
N ARG A 37 -7.59 -15.89 -6.79
CA ARG A 37 -8.43 -14.74 -7.13
C ARG A 37 -8.23 -13.58 -6.17
N ILE A 38 -8.53 -12.38 -6.66
CA ILE A 38 -8.64 -11.17 -5.84
C ILE A 38 -9.92 -10.41 -6.20
N VAL A 39 -10.52 -9.77 -5.20
CA VAL A 39 -11.51 -8.71 -5.42
C VAL A 39 -10.78 -7.37 -5.43
N ILE A 40 -11.15 -6.49 -6.35
CA ILE A 40 -10.47 -5.19 -6.53
C ILE A 40 -11.50 -4.10 -6.86
N THR A 41 -11.21 -2.87 -6.46
CA THR A 41 -11.99 -1.69 -6.84
C THR A 41 -11.98 -1.47 -8.35
N PRO A 42 -13.08 -0.98 -8.96
CA PRO A 42 -13.15 -0.76 -10.40
C PRO A 42 -12.35 0.47 -10.86
N THR A 43 -12.02 0.52 -12.15
CA THR A 43 -11.51 1.73 -12.79
C THR A 43 -12.59 2.80 -12.96
N ALA A 44 -12.18 4.05 -13.21
CA ALA A 44 -13.04 5.19 -13.56
C ALA A 44 -14.24 5.39 -12.58
N THR A 45 -14.01 5.11 -11.30
CA THR A 45 -15.02 5.27 -10.24
C THR A 45 -14.39 6.05 -9.10
N SER A 46 -15.04 7.14 -8.66
CA SER A 46 -14.65 7.84 -7.45
C SER A 46 -14.65 6.88 -6.27
N LYS A 47 -13.63 6.94 -5.43
CA LYS A 47 -13.55 6.05 -4.26
C LYS A 47 -14.64 6.33 -3.23
N SER A 48 -15.28 7.52 -3.28
CA SER A 48 -16.50 7.81 -2.48
C SER A 48 -17.72 7.00 -2.89
N GLU A 49 -17.76 6.55 -4.16
CA GLU A 49 -18.92 5.88 -4.77
C GLU A 49 -18.75 4.35 -4.86
N VAL A 50 -17.61 3.84 -4.41
CA VAL A 50 -17.37 2.38 -4.45
C VAL A 50 -18.26 1.67 -3.44
N ASP A 51 -19.06 0.75 -3.94
CA ASP A 51 -19.89 -0.19 -3.18
C ASP A 51 -19.51 -1.64 -3.51
N GLU A 52 -20.11 -2.59 -2.80
CA GLU A 52 -19.81 -4.01 -2.94
C GLU A 52 -20.18 -4.56 -4.33
N ALA A 53 -21.21 -3.99 -4.97
CA ALA A 53 -21.70 -4.41 -6.28
C ALA A 53 -20.78 -3.94 -7.41
N SER A 54 -20.10 -2.81 -7.22
CA SER A 54 -19.17 -2.22 -8.20
C SER A 54 -17.85 -2.95 -8.30
N LEU A 55 -17.48 -3.75 -7.27
CA LEU A 55 -16.19 -4.46 -7.21
C LEU A 55 -16.08 -5.54 -8.28
N VAL A 56 -14.86 -5.75 -8.74
CA VAL A 56 -14.50 -6.74 -9.76
C VAL A 56 -13.68 -7.86 -9.13
N VAL A 57 -13.95 -9.11 -9.50
CA VAL A 57 -13.09 -10.25 -9.17
C VAL A 57 -12.27 -10.60 -10.38
N ILE A 58 -10.97 -10.73 -10.20
CA ILE A 58 -10.01 -11.15 -11.22
C ILE A 58 -9.21 -12.36 -10.74
N ASP A 59 -8.69 -13.13 -11.68
CA ASP A 59 -7.66 -14.14 -11.38
C ASP A 59 -6.25 -13.52 -11.29
N LEU A 60 -5.26 -14.32 -10.91
CA LEU A 60 -3.86 -13.85 -10.79
C LEU A 60 -3.19 -13.58 -12.16
N GLN A 61 -3.87 -13.82 -13.27
CA GLN A 61 -3.49 -13.42 -14.62
C GLN A 61 -4.15 -12.10 -15.05
N GLY A 62 -4.98 -11.49 -14.17
CA GLY A 62 -5.66 -10.23 -14.44
C GLY A 62 -6.96 -10.37 -15.24
N ARG A 63 -7.42 -11.60 -15.52
CA ARG A 63 -8.66 -11.83 -16.25
C ARG A 63 -9.87 -11.66 -15.33
N VAL A 64 -10.88 -10.93 -15.79
CA VAL A 64 -12.13 -10.73 -15.04
C VAL A 64 -12.88 -12.07 -14.93
N VAL A 65 -13.19 -12.46 -13.71
CA VAL A 65 -13.93 -13.68 -13.37
C VAL A 65 -15.37 -13.34 -12.95
N GLU A 66 -15.57 -12.20 -12.26
CA GLU A 66 -16.87 -11.75 -11.77
C GLU A 66 -16.94 -10.22 -11.77
N GLY A 67 -18.10 -9.67 -12.06
CA GLY A 67 -18.34 -8.22 -12.13
C GLY A 67 -18.51 -7.73 -13.56
N VAL A 68 -19.15 -6.56 -13.70
CA VAL A 68 -19.44 -5.95 -15.01
C VAL A 68 -18.52 -4.78 -15.35
N ARG A 69 -17.78 -4.28 -14.35
CA ARG A 69 -16.84 -3.17 -14.51
C ARG A 69 -15.44 -3.68 -14.90
N LYS A 70 -14.60 -2.77 -15.37
CA LYS A 70 -13.19 -3.08 -15.67
C LYS A 70 -12.34 -2.90 -14.42
N PRO A 71 -11.30 -3.72 -14.23
CA PRO A 71 -10.31 -3.51 -13.15
C PRO A 71 -9.51 -2.23 -13.40
N PRO A 72 -8.83 -1.67 -12.37
CA PRO A 72 -8.05 -0.46 -12.50
C PRO A 72 -6.81 -0.68 -13.39
N GLY A 73 -6.32 0.41 -13.98
CA GLY A 73 -5.12 0.37 -14.83
C GLY A 73 -3.84 -0.08 -14.12
N GLU A 74 -3.85 -0.06 -12.78
CA GLU A 74 -2.72 -0.44 -11.91
C GLU A 74 -2.86 -1.85 -11.33
N THR A 75 -3.77 -2.64 -11.87
CA THR A 75 -3.98 -4.04 -11.47
C THR A 75 -2.68 -4.83 -11.40
N GLU A 76 -1.76 -4.62 -12.35
CA GLU A 76 -0.47 -5.34 -12.37
C GLU A 76 0.43 -5.02 -11.19
N LEU A 77 0.34 -3.83 -10.56
CA LEU A 77 1.06 -3.53 -9.32
C LEU A 77 0.57 -4.41 -8.17
N HIS A 78 -0.76 -4.57 -8.05
CA HIS A 78 -1.34 -5.49 -7.06
C HIS A 78 -0.95 -6.93 -7.32
N LEU A 79 -1.05 -7.39 -8.56
CA LEU A 79 -0.69 -8.76 -8.95
C LEU A 79 0.80 -9.03 -8.70
N ALA A 80 1.68 -8.05 -8.95
CA ALA A 80 3.11 -8.16 -8.65
C ALA A 80 3.36 -8.37 -7.16
N ALA A 81 2.68 -7.61 -6.31
CA ALA A 81 2.76 -7.77 -4.86
C ALA A 81 2.28 -9.16 -4.41
N TYR A 82 1.13 -9.62 -4.91
CA TYR A 82 0.61 -10.96 -4.57
C TYR A 82 1.48 -12.11 -5.07
N ARG A 83 2.15 -11.95 -6.22
CA ARG A 83 3.09 -12.96 -6.75
C ARG A 83 4.37 -13.00 -5.93
N ALA A 84 4.90 -11.83 -5.52
CA ALA A 84 6.09 -11.74 -4.68
C ALA A 84 5.85 -12.24 -3.25
N ARG A 85 4.61 -12.09 -2.74
CA ARG A 85 4.23 -12.38 -1.35
C ARG A 85 2.94 -13.20 -1.30
N PRO A 86 3.03 -14.53 -1.37
CA PRO A 86 1.85 -15.41 -1.27
C PRO A 86 1.08 -15.30 0.05
N ASP A 87 1.74 -14.85 1.12
CA ASP A 87 1.17 -14.62 2.46
C ASP A 87 0.33 -13.34 2.55
N VAL A 88 0.46 -12.42 1.58
CA VAL A 88 -0.30 -11.16 1.55
C VAL A 88 -1.76 -11.44 1.19
N GLY A 89 -2.66 -10.99 2.06
CA GLY A 89 -4.12 -11.07 1.87
C GLY A 89 -4.75 -9.82 1.27
N ALA A 90 -4.10 -8.66 1.38
CA ALA A 90 -4.61 -7.40 0.81
C ALA A 90 -3.49 -6.47 0.34
N VAL A 91 -3.82 -5.62 -0.64
CA VAL A 91 -2.95 -4.56 -1.18
C VAL A 91 -3.77 -3.29 -1.29
N LEU A 92 -3.20 -2.18 -0.85
CA LEU A 92 -3.80 -0.85 -0.93
C LEU A 92 -2.82 0.12 -1.56
N HIS A 93 -3.25 0.81 -2.60
CA HIS A 93 -2.53 1.86 -3.30
C HIS A 93 -3.28 3.18 -3.18
N ALA A 94 -2.59 4.25 -2.78
CA ALA A 94 -3.14 5.58 -2.61
C ALA A 94 -2.07 6.66 -2.89
N HIS A 95 -2.52 7.92 -2.99
CA HIS A 95 -1.68 9.09 -3.18
C HIS A 95 -1.80 10.06 -1.98
N PRO A 96 -1.49 9.60 -0.74
CA PRO A 96 -1.56 10.50 0.41
C PRO A 96 -0.57 11.65 0.23
N PRO A 97 -0.98 12.92 0.48
CA PRO A 97 -0.27 14.09 -0.03
C PRO A 97 1.18 14.21 0.40
N TYR A 98 1.48 13.99 1.69
CA TYR A 98 2.86 14.12 2.18
C TYR A 98 3.75 12.96 1.70
N ALA A 99 3.30 11.72 1.79
CA ALA A 99 4.05 10.57 1.29
C ALA A 99 4.28 10.68 -0.22
N THR A 100 3.27 11.13 -0.97
CA THR A 100 3.38 11.37 -2.41
C THR A 100 4.41 12.47 -2.71
N ALA A 101 4.43 13.56 -1.92
CA ALA A 101 5.41 14.64 -2.07
C ALA A 101 6.85 14.14 -1.88
N PHE A 102 7.12 13.29 -0.89
CA PHE A 102 8.42 12.64 -0.72
C PHE A 102 8.79 11.79 -1.95
N GLY A 103 7.84 10.99 -2.46
CA GLY A 103 8.04 10.22 -3.68
C GLY A 103 8.35 11.07 -4.91
N VAL A 104 7.62 12.17 -5.12
CA VAL A 104 7.85 13.13 -6.21
C VAL A 104 9.22 13.79 -6.08
N ALA A 105 9.59 14.19 -4.87
CA ALA A 105 10.90 14.78 -4.59
C ALA A 105 12.05 13.76 -4.64
N ARG A 106 11.74 12.46 -4.74
CA ARG A 106 12.71 11.35 -4.66
C ARG A 106 13.51 11.35 -3.37
N VAL A 107 12.85 11.72 -2.29
CA VAL A 107 13.43 11.74 -0.95
C VAL A 107 12.83 10.57 -0.16
N PRO A 108 13.66 9.69 0.43
CA PRO A 108 13.15 8.60 1.26
C PRO A 108 12.49 9.14 2.53
N LEU A 109 11.60 8.34 3.14
CA LEU A 109 11.02 8.59 4.45
C LEU A 109 12.03 8.21 5.55
N GLU A 110 13.12 8.96 5.61
CA GLU A 110 14.23 8.75 6.53
C GLU A 110 14.65 10.04 7.23
N PRO A 111 15.18 9.94 8.48
CA PRO A 111 15.24 8.73 9.29
C PRO A 111 13.83 8.30 9.75
N VAL A 112 13.61 7.00 9.91
CA VAL A 112 12.38 6.52 10.57
C VAL A 112 12.53 6.83 12.05
N CYS A 113 11.92 7.92 12.51
CA CYS A 113 12.11 8.50 13.84
C CYS A 113 10.94 8.20 14.81
N LEU A 114 9.89 7.53 14.33
CA LEU A 114 8.74 7.14 15.13
C LEU A 114 8.82 5.65 15.46
N PRO A 115 8.90 5.26 16.76
CA PRO A 115 8.98 3.85 17.16
C PRO A 115 7.85 2.99 16.58
N GLU A 116 6.61 3.48 16.58
CA GLU A 116 5.46 2.80 16.01
C GLU A 116 5.59 2.57 14.50
N ALA A 117 6.26 3.47 13.77
CA ALA A 117 6.52 3.29 12.34
C ALA A 117 7.52 2.16 12.10
N VAL A 118 8.57 2.06 12.92
CA VAL A 118 9.52 0.94 12.84
C VAL A 118 8.83 -0.38 13.13
N VAL A 119 8.01 -0.46 14.18
CA VAL A 119 7.31 -1.70 14.58
C VAL A 119 6.25 -2.10 13.56
N SER A 120 5.47 -1.16 13.03
CA SER A 120 4.31 -1.50 12.17
C SER A 120 4.65 -1.59 10.69
N LEU A 121 5.63 -0.82 10.22
CA LEU A 121 5.98 -0.74 8.80
C LEU A 121 7.35 -1.37 8.49
N GLY A 122 8.26 -1.41 9.47
CA GLY A 122 9.63 -1.77 9.20
C GLY A 122 10.29 -0.77 8.24
N ARG A 123 11.01 -1.29 7.25
CA ARG A 123 11.62 -0.48 6.20
C ARG A 123 10.57 -0.03 5.18
N ILE A 124 10.67 1.22 4.72
CA ILE A 124 9.81 1.81 3.69
C ILE A 124 10.68 2.19 2.49
N PRO A 125 10.90 1.29 1.52
CA PRO A 125 11.71 1.60 0.35
C PRO A 125 11.08 2.68 -0.52
N LEU A 126 11.91 3.55 -1.07
CA LEU A 126 11.59 4.40 -2.20
C LEU A 126 11.92 3.61 -3.47
N ALA A 127 10.91 3.17 -4.20
CA ALA A 127 11.10 2.42 -5.44
C ALA A 127 11.81 3.28 -6.51
N PRO A 128 12.54 2.69 -7.45
CA PRO A 128 13.02 3.45 -8.60
C PRO A 128 11.83 4.01 -9.41
N PHE A 129 12.02 5.20 -9.98
CA PHE A 129 10.99 5.77 -10.85
C PHE A 129 10.76 4.87 -12.07
N ALA A 130 9.50 4.60 -12.35
CA ALA A 130 9.06 3.88 -13.53
C ALA A 130 7.76 4.49 -14.05
N MET A 131 7.61 4.51 -15.36
CA MET A 131 6.35 4.98 -15.99
C MET A 131 5.19 4.05 -15.55
N PRO A 132 4.03 4.61 -15.18
CA PRO A 132 2.86 3.81 -14.86
C PRO A 132 2.55 2.77 -15.95
N LYS A 133 2.14 1.58 -15.53
CA LYS A 133 1.82 0.43 -16.41
C LYS A 133 3.01 -0.14 -17.20
N SER A 134 4.23 0.32 -16.94
CA SER A 134 5.42 -0.29 -17.55
C SER A 134 5.84 -1.57 -16.84
N PRO A 135 6.55 -2.50 -17.51
CA PRO A 135 7.14 -3.67 -16.86
C PRO A 135 8.09 -3.31 -15.71
N LEU A 136 8.80 -2.19 -15.82
CA LEU A 136 9.71 -1.69 -14.78
C LEU A 136 8.95 -1.30 -13.49
N ALA A 137 7.75 -0.73 -13.61
CA ALA A 137 6.92 -0.42 -12.44
C ALA A 137 6.50 -1.69 -11.70
N THR A 138 6.09 -2.72 -12.43
CA THR A 138 5.71 -4.03 -11.91
C THR A 138 6.89 -4.72 -11.21
N GLU A 139 8.08 -4.69 -11.85
CA GLU A 139 9.31 -5.25 -11.28
C GLU A 139 9.74 -4.51 -10.00
N ALA A 140 9.67 -3.17 -10.01
CA ALA A 140 9.99 -2.36 -8.84
C ALA A 140 9.10 -2.70 -7.63
N VAL A 141 7.78 -2.83 -7.86
CA VAL A 141 6.83 -3.27 -6.82
C VAL A 141 7.15 -4.67 -6.35
N SER A 142 7.42 -5.61 -7.25
CA SER A 142 7.76 -7.00 -6.89
C SER A 142 8.97 -7.07 -5.97
N ARG A 143 10.05 -6.33 -6.31
CA ARG A 143 11.27 -6.28 -5.48
C ARG A 143 11.00 -5.66 -4.11
N CYS A 144 10.33 -4.51 -4.05
CA CYS A 144 10.02 -3.87 -2.78
C CYS A 144 9.09 -4.73 -1.91
N ALA A 145 8.07 -5.35 -2.50
CA ALA A 145 7.12 -6.21 -1.79
C ALA A 145 7.78 -7.43 -1.14
N ALA A 146 8.84 -7.98 -1.74
CA ALA A 146 9.58 -9.09 -1.17
C ALA A 146 10.19 -8.75 0.20
N GLU A 147 10.52 -7.47 0.43
CA GLU A 147 11.27 -7.03 1.60
C GLU A 147 10.48 -6.14 2.57
N ALA A 148 9.39 -5.50 2.12
CA ALA A 148 8.70 -4.45 2.85
C ALA A 148 7.18 -4.60 2.85
N GLU A 149 6.56 -3.99 3.85
CA GLU A 149 5.11 -3.94 4.03
C GLU A 149 4.48 -2.65 3.47
N ALA A 150 5.32 -1.64 3.21
CA ALA A 150 4.94 -0.38 2.60
C ALA A 150 6.08 0.11 1.70
N MET A 151 5.76 0.88 0.66
CA MET A 151 6.74 1.46 -0.26
C MET A 151 6.23 2.78 -0.85
N LEU A 152 7.15 3.69 -1.17
CA LEU A 152 6.85 4.86 -1.97
C LEU A 152 7.10 4.57 -3.45
N LEU A 153 6.16 5.00 -4.28
CA LEU A 153 6.22 4.92 -5.74
C LEU A 153 6.42 6.34 -6.30
N PRO A 154 7.64 6.71 -6.76
CA PRO A 154 7.91 8.06 -7.25
C PRO A 154 6.94 8.52 -8.33
N GLY A 155 6.20 9.62 -8.04
CA GLY A 155 5.17 10.14 -8.94
C GLY A 155 3.88 9.32 -8.99
N ASN A 156 3.75 8.28 -8.14
CA ASN A 156 2.58 7.39 -8.09
C ASN A 156 2.20 6.99 -6.65
N GLY A 157 2.40 7.90 -5.69
CA GLY A 157 1.93 7.69 -4.31
C GLY A 157 2.67 6.62 -3.53
N ALA A 158 1.90 5.81 -2.80
CA ALA A 158 2.40 4.75 -1.93
C ALA A 158 1.55 3.46 -2.07
N LEU A 159 2.18 2.33 -1.76
CA LEU A 159 1.54 1.03 -1.76
C LEU A 159 1.81 0.33 -0.43
N THR A 160 0.79 -0.27 0.18
CA THR A 160 0.88 -1.03 1.41
C THR A 160 0.33 -2.44 1.25
N LEU A 161 0.94 -3.37 1.96
CA LEU A 161 0.65 -4.80 1.94
C LEU A 161 0.25 -5.25 3.35
N GLY A 162 -0.56 -6.29 3.43
CA GLY A 162 -0.92 -6.87 4.72
C GLY A 162 -1.73 -8.17 4.61
N PRO A 163 -1.95 -8.86 5.72
CA PRO A 163 -2.80 -10.04 5.76
C PRO A 163 -4.27 -9.72 5.48
N ASP A 164 -4.69 -8.47 5.69
CA ASP A 164 -6.06 -8.01 5.46
C ASP A 164 -6.13 -6.52 5.07
N VAL A 165 -7.30 -6.11 4.63
CA VAL A 165 -7.59 -4.73 4.16
C VAL A 165 -7.42 -3.70 5.29
N GLN A 166 -7.80 -4.06 6.52
CA GLN A 166 -7.74 -3.14 7.65
C GLN A 166 -6.29 -2.80 8.00
N LEU A 167 -5.41 -3.80 8.05
CA LEU A 167 -3.99 -3.55 8.35
C LEU A 167 -3.30 -2.77 7.21
N CYS A 168 -3.64 -3.04 5.93
CA CYS A 168 -3.13 -2.21 4.82
C CYS A 168 -3.52 -0.75 4.99
N LEU A 169 -4.75 -0.47 5.39
CA LEU A 169 -5.24 0.88 5.60
C LEU A 169 -4.52 1.57 6.78
N LEU A 170 -4.34 0.87 7.90
CA LEU A 170 -3.58 1.38 9.07
C LEU A 170 -2.12 1.66 8.72
N ARG A 171 -1.50 0.80 7.92
CA ARG A 171 -0.14 1.02 7.40
C ARG A 171 -0.07 2.26 6.51
N MET A 172 -1.06 2.50 5.65
CA MET A 172 -1.11 3.71 4.83
C MET A 172 -1.30 4.97 5.70
N GLU A 173 -2.13 4.90 6.75
CA GLU A 173 -2.25 5.97 7.73
C GLU A 173 -0.90 6.33 8.35
N LEU A 174 -0.15 5.33 8.73
CA LEU A 174 1.14 5.52 9.40
C LEU A 174 2.23 6.00 8.42
N VAL A 175 2.21 5.57 7.16
CA VAL A 175 3.09 6.10 6.10
C VAL A 175 2.86 7.59 5.92
N GLU A 176 1.60 8.03 5.81
CA GLU A 176 1.27 9.45 5.66
C GLU A 176 1.59 10.24 6.93
N HIS A 177 1.32 9.66 8.12
CA HIS A 177 1.65 10.29 9.38
C HIS A 177 3.16 10.52 9.53
N LEU A 178 3.98 9.51 9.27
CA LEU A 178 5.44 9.63 9.27
C LEU A 178 5.92 10.69 8.28
N ALA A 179 5.39 10.68 7.06
CA ALA A 179 5.72 11.68 6.04
C ALA A 179 5.38 13.09 6.50
N THR A 180 4.22 13.29 7.12
CA THR A 180 3.78 14.56 7.69
C THR A 180 4.74 15.03 8.79
N VAL A 181 5.08 14.16 9.74
CA VAL A 181 6.02 14.48 10.84
C VAL A 181 7.39 14.84 10.29
N LEU A 182 7.94 14.05 9.38
CA LEU A 182 9.25 14.33 8.76
C LEU A 182 9.24 15.66 7.99
N HIS A 183 8.15 15.97 7.28
CA HIS A 183 8.01 17.24 6.58
C HIS A 183 8.07 18.42 7.56
N HIS A 184 7.33 18.37 8.66
CA HIS A 184 7.33 19.44 9.65
C HIS A 184 8.62 19.53 10.45
N ALA A 185 9.24 18.40 10.79
CA ALA A 185 10.52 18.35 11.50
C ALA A 185 11.64 19.08 10.75
N ARG A 186 11.62 19.10 9.42
CA ARG A 186 12.59 19.84 8.59
C ARG A 186 12.65 21.33 8.93
N ALA A 187 11.51 21.95 9.21
CA ALA A 187 11.45 23.35 9.61
C ALA A 187 12.02 23.60 11.02
N LEU A 188 12.16 22.54 11.82
CA LEU A 188 12.71 22.58 13.17
C LEU A 188 14.20 22.15 13.24
N GLY A 189 14.85 21.97 12.10
CA GLY A 189 16.25 21.55 12.00
C GLY A 189 16.45 20.09 11.60
N GLY A 190 15.37 19.35 11.31
CA GLY A 190 15.38 17.95 10.90
C GLY A 190 15.01 16.97 12.00
N ALA A 191 14.66 15.77 11.59
CA ALA A 191 14.38 14.67 12.52
C ALA A 191 15.70 14.06 13.03
N LEU A 192 15.79 13.79 14.32
CA LEU A 192 16.89 13.03 14.89
C LEU A 192 16.61 11.53 14.71
N PRO A 193 17.61 10.75 14.24
CA PRO A 193 17.48 9.32 14.12
C PRO A 193 17.40 8.65 15.51
N LEU A 194 16.72 7.52 15.57
CA LEU A 194 16.86 6.59 16.69
C LEU A 194 18.27 6.00 16.69
N SER A 195 18.79 5.64 17.85
CA SER A 195 20.08 4.94 17.97
C SER A 195 20.01 3.55 17.31
N GLU A 196 21.17 2.99 16.99
CA GLU A 196 21.25 1.63 16.43
C GLU A 196 20.65 0.57 17.38
N GLU A 197 20.83 0.75 18.71
CA GLU A 197 20.25 -0.14 19.72
C GLU A 197 18.73 -0.06 19.76
N GLU A 198 18.17 1.16 19.74
CA GLU A 198 16.71 1.39 19.68
C GLU A 198 16.13 0.81 18.39
N MET A 199 16.76 1.08 17.24
CA MET A 199 16.34 0.53 15.96
C MET A 199 16.37 -1.00 15.95
N ALA A 200 17.42 -1.63 16.49
CA ALA A 200 17.51 -3.08 16.58
C ALA A 200 16.45 -3.69 17.50
N ALA A 201 16.13 -3.02 18.62
CA ALA A 201 15.08 -3.46 19.52
C ALA A 201 13.68 -3.40 18.86
N LEU A 202 13.37 -2.29 18.18
CA LEU A 202 12.11 -2.09 17.47
C LEU A 202 11.98 -3.03 16.26
N ALA A 203 13.07 -3.30 15.54
CA ALA A 203 13.07 -4.26 14.43
C ALA A 203 12.77 -5.69 14.91
N ARG A 204 13.23 -6.09 16.10
CA ARG A 204 12.82 -7.37 16.73
C ARG A 204 11.32 -7.39 17.03
N GLN A 205 10.77 -6.32 17.61
CA GLN A 205 9.33 -6.20 17.84
C GLN A 205 8.52 -6.29 16.54
N HIS A 206 9.00 -5.70 15.45
CA HIS A 206 8.38 -5.85 14.13
C HIS A 206 8.31 -7.32 13.68
N GLN A 207 9.43 -8.05 13.80
CA GLN A 207 9.51 -9.46 13.42
C GLN A 207 8.58 -10.34 14.27
N ASP A 208 8.47 -10.05 15.55
CA ASP A 208 7.59 -10.77 16.48
C ASP A 208 6.10 -10.48 16.20
N ALA A 209 5.77 -9.22 15.89
CA ALA A 209 4.39 -8.80 15.62
C ALA A 209 3.90 -9.23 14.23
N PHE A 210 4.78 -9.28 13.25
CA PHE A 210 4.47 -9.59 11.85
C PHE A 210 5.40 -10.67 11.29
N PRO A 211 5.34 -11.90 11.81
CA PRO A 211 6.18 -12.98 11.32
C PRO A 211 5.86 -13.28 9.88
N ARG A 212 6.86 -13.15 9.00
CA ARG A 212 6.72 -13.57 7.61
C ARG A 212 6.66 -15.10 7.56
N GLY A 213 5.62 -15.63 6.96
CA GLY A 213 5.50 -17.08 6.77
C GLY A 213 6.75 -17.61 6.08
N LYS A 214 7.34 -18.69 6.60
CA LYS A 214 8.35 -19.45 5.86
C LYS A 214 7.66 -19.96 4.59
N ALA A 215 8.17 -19.55 3.43
CA ALA A 215 7.72 -20.01 2.12
C ALA A 215 7.84 -21.52 1.98
#